data_d92d493eda4b430d24bd1f88729229cf
#
_entry.id   d92d493eda4b430d24bd1f88729229cf
#
_cell.length_a   1.000
_cell.length_b   1.000
_cell.length_c   1.000
_cell.angle_alpha   90.00
_cell.angle_beta   90.00
_cell.angle_gamma   90.00
#
_symmetry.space_group_name_H-M   'P 1'
#
loop_
_entity.id
_entity.type
_entity.pdbx_description
1 polymer ?
#
loop_
_entity_poly.entity_id
_entity_poly.type
_entity_poly.pdbx_seq_one_letter_code
_entity_poly.pdbx_strand_id
1 'polypeptide(L)'
;IELWPSQIEAAQRAIDQSDDLVIALPTSAGKTRIAELCILRTLTSDLRIIYVTPLRALSAQVEQDLADTFLPLGISVSSLYGSAGIESSDADTLREVKIVVSTPEKLDFALRVDPTIIDNVGLIVLDEGHMLGPSEREVRYEALVQRLLRRSDAGSRRIVCLSALFPPPEEMSDLVSWLRRDEPGTAVYSTWRPTRQRFGVIRWVRDAARLDIKVETEGPFVKRFVETKVPPAGSRRFNSFPHDKDELTLAAAWQFVDQGKDVLIYCTMRRSVEKLGRVILKCIRQGMLKPLRLMNQDIQDVMAAGAEWLGPDHPAVQCLKYGIALHHGHLPRQFLNELEKLLRKGDIRLTIASPTLAQGLNLSASV
;
A
#
# COMPACT_ATOMS: atom_id res chain seq x y z
N ILE A 1 16.48 15.13 12.24
CA ILE A 1 15.38 14.20 11.97
C ILE A 1 14.68 13.97 13.31
N GLU A 2 13.41 14.32 13.37
CA GLU A 2 12.58 14.04 14.53
C GLU A 2 11.97 12.65 14.37
N LEU A 3 12.19 11.76 15.32
CA LEU A 3 11.64 10.40 15.34
C LEU A 3 10.35 10.36 16.16
N TRP A 4 9.39 9.63 15.70
CA TRP A 4 8.18 9.35 16.45
C TRP A 4 8.45 8.37 17.61
N PRO A 5 7.65 8.38 18.68
CA PRO A 5 7.87 7.50 19.84
C PRO A 5 8.03 6.02 19.46
N SER A 6 7.25 5.54 18.51
CA SER A 6 7.35 4.15 17.99
C SER A 6 8.64 3.85 17.25
N GLN A 7 9.36 4.85 16.80
CA GLN A 7 10.60 4.70 16.04
C GLN A 7 11.84 4.75 16.92
N ILE A 8 11.77 5.30 18.13
CA ILE A 8 12.95 5.56 18.96
C ILE A 8 13.67 4.25 19.32
N GLU A 9 12.94 3.26 19.83
CA GLU A 9 13.52 1.96 20.18
C GLU A 9 14.07 1.25 18.93
N ALA A 10 13.30 1.24 17.83
CA ALA A 10 13.74 0.64 16.59
C ALA A 10 14.99 1.33 16.03
N ALA A 11 15.07 2.66 16.09
CA ALA A 11 16.22 3.43 15.64
C ALA A 11 17.46 3.15 16.49
N GLN A 12 17.31 3.07 17.81
CA GLN A 12 18.41 2.72 18.71
C GLN A 12 18.96 1.33 18.36
N ARG A 13 18.11 0.32 18.25
CA ARG A 13 18.53 -1.03 17.84
C ARG A 13 19.11 -1.07 16.42
N ALA A 14 18.58 -0.28 15.51
CA ALA A 14 19.10 -0.19 14.15
C ALA A 14 20.55 0.33 14.13
N ILE A 15 20.88 1.28 15.00
CA ILE A 15 22.17 1.97 15.04
C ILE A 15 23.15 1.24 15.98
N ASP A 16 22.73 0.91 17.19
CA ASP A 16 23.62 0.45 18.26
C ASP A 16 23.93 -1.05 18.17
N GLN A 17 23.02 -1.84 17.60
CA GLN A 17 23.15 -3.29 17.49
C GLN A 17 23.33 -3.73 16.04
N SER A 18 24.03 -4.83 15.86
CA SER A 18 24.25 -5.47 14.54
C SER A 18 23.45 -6.76 14.37
N ASP A 19 22.61 -7.11 15.34
CA ASP A 19 21.78 -8.30 15.31
C ASP A 19 20.68 -8.25 14.25
N ASP A 20 20.20 -9.41 13.85
CA ASP A 20 19.02 -9.50 13.01
C ASP A 20 17.80 -8.95 13.74
N LEU A 21 16.98 -8.15 13.06
CA LEU A 21 15.97 -7.31 13.68
C LEU A 21 14.59 -7.54 13.08
N VAL A 22 13.60 -7.77 13.93
CA VAL A 22 12.18 -7.79 13.55
C VAL A 22 11.51 -6.53 14.06
N ILE A 23 10.84 -5.81 13.16
CA ILE A 23 10.17 -4.54 13.43
C ILE A 23 8.70 -4.65 13.08
N ALA A 24 7.86 -4.61 14.09
CA ALA A 24 6.41 -4.71 14.01
C ALA A 24 5.77 -3.36 14.36
N LEU A 25 5.69 -2.47 13.40
CA LEU A 25 5.09 -1.14 13.54
C LEU A 25 3.89 -0.99 12.60
N PRO A 26 2.82 -0.30 13.00
CA PRO A 26 1.67 -0.07 12.15
C PRO A 26 2.01 0.61 10.82
N THR A 27 1.12 0.51 9.84
CA THR A 27 1.19 1.31 8.63
C THR A 27 1.26 2.80 9.01
N SER A 28 2.05 3.58 8.29
CA SER A 28 2.32 5.00 8.56
C SER A 28 3.10 5.32 9.85
N ALA A 29 3.53 4.32 10.63
CA ALA A 29 4.40 4.54 11.79
C ALA A 29 5.89 4.70 11.42
N GLY A 30 6.21 4.77 10.12
CA GLY A 30 7.55 5.12 9.63
C GLY A 30 8.55 3.97 9.61
N LYS A 31 8.13 2.73 9.35
CA LYS A 31 9.03 1.55 9.16
C LYS A 31 10.16 1.82 8.16
N THR A 32 9.84 2.47 7.04
CA THR A 32 10.82 2.80 6.00
C THR A 32 11.96 3.65 6.52
N ARG A 33 11.70 4.60 7.44
CA ARG A 33 12.75 5.40 8.09
C ARG A 33 13.73 4.57 8.89
N ILE A 34 13.25 3.50 9.54
CA ILE A 34 14.13 2.59 10.28
C ILE A 34 14.96 1.75 9.31
N ALA A 35 14.37 1.30 8.20
CA ALA A 35 15.13 0.65 7.13
C ALA A 35 16.23 1.57 6.58
N GLU A 36 15.93 2.85 6.31
CA GLU A 36 16.91 3.84 5.86
C GLU A 36 18.07 4.02 6.85
N LEU A 37 17.80 4.00 8.16
CA LEU A 37 18.86 4.03 9.17
C LEU A 37 19.75 2.79 9.12
N CYS A 38 19.16 1.59 8.96
CA CYS A 38 19.93 0.36 8.79
C CYS A 38 20.77 0.40 7.50
N ILE A 39 20.21 0.94 6.40
CA ILE A 39 20.89 1.12 5.13
C ILE A 39 22.09 2.08 5.30
N LEU A 40 21.88 3.25 5.87
CA LEU A 40 22.93 4.23 6.13
C LEU A 40 24.09 3.63 6.92
N ARG A 41 23.77 2.91 8.00
CA ARG A 41 24.79 2.22 8.81
C ARG A 41 25.59 1.22 7.98
N THR A 42 24.93 0.42 7.15
CA THR A 42 25.60 -0.60 6.32
C THR A 42 26.50 0.04 5.27
N LEU A 43 26.07 1.15 4.67
CA LEU A 43 26.86 1.91 3.68
C LEU A 43 28.17 2.47 4.25
N THR A 44 28.25 2.73 5.57
CA THR A 44 29.53 3.15 6.21
C THR A 44 30.63 2.11 6.14
N SER A 45 30.26 0.84 5.92
CA SER A 45 31.20 -0.28 5.74
C SER A 45 31.44 -0.64 4.26
N ASP A 46 30.99 0.20 3.36
CA ASP A 46 31.04 0.03 1.88
C ASP A 46 30.33 -1.23 1.35
N LEU A 47 29.48 -1.85 2.17
CA LEU A 47 28.69 -3.01 1.81
C LEU A 47 27.43 -2.63 1.04
N ARG A 48 26.91 -3.58 0.27
CA ARG A 48 25.66 -3.40 -0.51
C ARG A 48 24.46 -3.83 0.27
N ILE A 49 23.30 -3.40 -0.20
CA ILE A 49 21.99 -3.63 0.41
C ILE A 49 21.05 -4.28 -0.60
N ILE A 50 20.29 -5.27 -0.16
CA ILE A 50 19.14 -5.78 -0.91
C ILE A 50 17.86 -5.48 -0.11
N TYR A 51 16.93 -4.79 -0.73
CA TYR A 51 15.60 -4.51 -0.19
C TYR A 51 14.58 -5.42 -0.88
N VAL A 52 14.03 -6.38 -0.16
CA VAL A 52 13.08 -7.35 -0.69
C VAL A 52 11.67 -6.91 -0.36
N THR A 53 10.86 -6.68 -1.39
CA THR A 53 9.43 -6.36 -1.25
C THR A 53 8.59 -7.33 -2.07
N PRO A 54 7.58 -8.00 -1.46
CA PRO A 54 6.86 -9.08 -2.11
C PRO A 54 5.92 -8.64 -3.22
N LEU A 55 5.64 -7.34 -3.34
CA LEU A 55 4.66 -6.81 -4.30
C LEU A 55 5.33 -5.93 -5.35
N ARG A 56 5.17 -6.26 -6.63
CA ARG A 56 5.76 -5.50 -7.76
C ARG A 56 5.36 -4.03 -7.76
N ALA A 57 4.13 -3.71 -7.38
CA ALA A 57 3.65 -2.33 -7.29
C ALA A 57 4.41 -1.55 -6.21
N LEU A 58 4.73 -2.20 -5.07
CA LEU A 58 5.55 -1.63 -4.01
C LEU A 58 7.01 -1.47 -4.41
N SER A 59 7.57 -2.38 -5.24
CA SER A 59 8.97 -2.31 -5.64
C SER A 59 9.31 -0.99 -6.32
N ALA A 60 8.48 -0.53 -7.25
CA ALA A 60 8.70 0.75 -7.92
C ALA A 60 8.57 1.96 -6.96
N GLN A 61 7.64 1.89 -6.00
CA GLN A 61 7.50 2.92 -4.99
C GLN A 61 8.70 2.96 -4.05
N VAL A 62 9.11 1.81 -3.53
CA VAL A 62 10.28 1.68 -2.64
C VAL A 62 11.54 2.13 -3.36
N GLU A 63 11.74 1.75 -4.62
CA GLU A 63 12.86 2.21 -5.44
C GLU A 63 12.88 3.74 -5.52
N GLN A 64 11.75 4.37 -5.84
CA GLN A 64 11.66 5.83 -5.93
C GLN A 64 11.93 6.50 -4.59
N ASP A 65 11.31 6.02 -3.50
CA ASP A 65 11.49 6.59 -2.17
C ASP A 65 12.95 6.48 -1.69
N LEU A 66 13.60 5.35 -1.95
CA LEU A 66 15.02 5.15 -1.66
C LEU A 66 15.92 5.99 -2.59
N ALA A 67 15.58 6.11 -3.86
CA ALA A 67 16.30 6.95 -4.80
C ALA A 67 16.24 8.44 -4.37
N ASP A 68 15.06 8.94 -4.00
CA ASP A 68 14.88 10.31 -3.51
C ASP A 68 15.73 10.59 -2.25
N THR A 69 15.93 9.56 -1.41
CA THR A 69 16.73 9.68 -0.18
C THR A 69 18.23 9.55 -0.45
N PHE A 70 18.66 8.60 -1.27
CA PHE A 70 20.07 8.18 -1.37
C PHE A 70 20.81 8.70 -2.60
N LEU A 71 20.16 8.98 -3.73
CA LEU A 71 20.82 9.58 -4.90
C LEU A 71 21.50 10.93 -4.60
N PRO A 72 20.88 11.84 -3.80
CA PRO A 72 21.57 13.08 -3.41
C PRO A 72 22.87 12.86 -2.63
N LEU A 73 23.05 11.67 -2.03
CA LEU A 73 24.28 11.25 -1.34
C LEU A 73 25.29 10.53 -2.27
N GLY A 74 25.00 10.45 -3.57
CA GLY A 74 25.83 9.76 -4.55
C GLY A 74 25.70 8.23 -4.51
N ILE A 75 24.68 7.69 -3.84
CA ILE A 75 24.44 6.26 -3.70
C ILE A 75 23.48 5.79 -4.80
N SER A 76 23.90 4.78 -5.58
CA SER A 76 23.08 4.20 -6.64
C SER A 76 21.97 3.31 -6.08
N VAL A 77 20.77 3.50 -6.62
CA VAL A 77 19.58 2.69 -6.32
C VAL A 77 19.03 2.14 -7.63
N SER A 78 18.67 0.88 -7.67
CA SER A 78 18.04 0.25 -8.82
C SER A 78 17.14 -0.90 -8.38
N SER A 79 16.32 -1.41 -9.28
CA SER A 79 15.36 -2.46 -8.97
C SER A 79 15.43 -3.64 -9.95
N LEU A 80 15.12 -4.81 -9.39
CA LEU A 80 14.94 -6.05 -10.14
C LEU A 80 13.47 -6.45 -10.08
N TYR A 81 12.72 -6.06 -11.09
CA TYR A 81 11.33 -6.51 -11.26
C TYR A 81 11.03 -6.69 -12.75
N GLY A 82 10.09 -7.54 -13.07
CA GLY A 82 9.70 -7.82 -14.46
C GLY A 82 9.26 -9.27 -14.66
N SER A 83 9.22 -9.72 -15.91
CA SER A 83 8.85 -11.07 -16.28
C SER A 83 9.89 -12.11 -15.78
N ALA A 84 9.48 -13.37 -15.70
CA ALA A 84 10.36 -14.45 -15.25
C ALA A 84 11.63 -14.55 -16.12
N GLY A 85 12.78 -14.64 -15.45
CA GLY A 85 14.10 -14.71 -16.06
C GLY A 85 15.02 -13.61 -15.53
N ILE A 86 16.34 -13.87 -15.56
CA ILE A 86 17.37 -12.87 -15.34
C ILE A 86 17.91 -12.50 -16.73
N GLU A 87 17.85 -11.20 -17.05
CA GLU A 87 18.62 -10.65 -18.15
C GLU A 87 20.08 -10.45 -17.68
N SER A 88 21.04 -10.40 -18.59
CA SER A 88 22.44 -10.14 -18.23
C SER A 88 22.60 -8.84 -17.43
N SER A 89 21.80 -7.84 -17.74
CA SER A 89 21.72 -6.56 -17.02
C SER A 89 21.27 -6.69 -15.55
N ASP A 90 20.46 -7.68 -15.21
CA ASP A 90 20.00 -7.92 -13.84
C ASP A 90 21.16 -8.42 -12.94
N ALA A 91 22.03 -9.29 -13.48
CA ALA A 91 23.20 -9.80 -12.76
C ALA A 91 24.24 -8.69 -12.52
N ASP A 92 24.45 -7.82 -13.50
CA ASP A 92 25.35 -6.68 -13.37
C ASP A 92 24.79 -5.66 -12.35
N THR A 93 23.49 -5.39 -12.41
CA THR A 93 22.80 -4.55 -11.41
C THR A 93 22.98 -5.10 -9.99
N LEU A 94 22.81 -6.41 -9.82
CA LEU A 94 23.01 -7.07 -8.51
C LEU A 94 24.45 -6.99 -7.99
N ARG A 95 25.44 -6.79 -8.84
CA ARG A 95 26.85 -6.71 -8.44
C ARG A 95 27.36 -5.28 -8.24
N GLU A 96 26.85 -4.32 -9.01
CA GLU A 96 27.42 -2.98 -9.11
C GLU A 96 26.63 -1.94 -8.31
N VAL A 97 25.30 -2.08 -8.22
CA VAL A 97 24.44 -1.07 -7.57
C VAL A 97 24.49 -1.25 -6.05
N LYS A 98 24.59 -0.15 -5.32
CA LYS A 98 24.70 -0.15 -3.84
C LYS A 98 23.42 -0.57 -3.14
N ILE A 99 22.25 -0.13 -3.62
CA ILE A 99 20.95 -0.49 -3.07
C ILE A 99 20.11 -1.11 -4.18
N VAL A 100 19.77 -2.38 -4.03
CA VAL A 100 18.95 -3.11 -5.00
C VAL A 100 17.60 -3.46 -4.40
N VAL A 101 16.53 -2.99 -5.03
CA VAL A 101 15.15 -3.37 -4.68
C VAL A 101 14.75 -4.58 -5.52
N SER A 102 14.27 -5.64 -4.88
CA SER A 102 13.92 -6.88 -5.58
C SER A 102 12.63 -7.51 -5.06
N THR A 103 11.95 -8.26 -5.92
CA THR A 103 10.92 -9.19 -5.43
C THR A 103 11.55 -10.51 -4.96
N PRO A 104 10.89 -11.25 -4.04
CA PRO A 104 11.38 -12.54 -3.57
C PRO A 104 11.67 -13.53 -4.71
N GLU A 105 10.79 -13.56 -5.71
CA GLU A 105 10.90 -14.48 -6.83
C GLU A 105 12.13 -14.17 -7.71
N LYS A 106 12.42 -12.88 -7.95
CA LYS A 106 13.60 -12.48 -8.73
C LYS A 106 14.88 -12.76 -7.98
N LEU A 107 14.94 -12.43 -6.70
CA LEU A 107 16.12 -12.70 -5.87
C LEU A 107 16.38 -14.19 -5.72
N ASP A 108 15.35 -15.02 -5.46
CA ASP A 108 15.50 -16.47 -5.35
C ASP A 108 16.00 -17.09 -6.66
N PHE A 109 15.47 -16.61 -7.80
CA PHE A 109 15.94 -17.06 -9.10
C PHE A 109 17.41 -16.67 -9.32
N ALA A 110 17.79 -15.43 -9.03
CA ALA A 110 19.16 -14.95 -9.16
C ALA A 110 20.15 -15.78 -8.33
N LEU A 111 19.80 -16.06 -7.07
CA LEU A 111 20.61 -16.88 -6.16
C LEU A 111 20.76 -18.34 -6.59
N ARG A 112 19.79 -18.88 -7.34
CA ARG A 112 19.91 -20.25 -7.90
C ARG A 112 20.84 -20.30 -9.10
N VAL A 113 20.87 -19.21 -9.90
CA VAL A 113 21.75 -19.11 -11.07
C VAL A 113 23.18 -18.82 -10.64
N ASP A 114 23.36 -17.87 -9.74
CA ASP A 114 24.68 -17.49 -9.23
C ASP A 114 24.59 -17.12 -7.73
N PRO A 115 24.98 -18.03 -6.84
CA PRO A 115 24.98 -17.78 -5.40
C PRO A 115 25.92 -16.67 -4.94
N THR A 116 26.89 -16.25 -5.75
CA THR A 116 27.91 -15.24 -5.38
C THR A 116 27.45 -13.81 -5.53
N ILE A 117 26.29 -13.58 -6.14
CA ILE A 117 25.76 -12.23 -6.38
C ILE A 117 25.51 -11.42 -5.09
N ILE A 118 25.45 -12.07 -3.93
CA ILE A 118 25.25 -11.42 -2.64
C ILE A 118 26.50 -11.41 -1.73
N ASP A 119 27.67 -11.80 -2.23
CA ASP A 119 28.88 -11.93 -1.40
C ASP A 119 29.26 -10.61 -0.71
N ASN A 120 29.06 -9.45 -1.35
CA ASN A 120 29.31 -8.11 -0.79
C ASN A 120 28.05 -7.44 -0.22
N VAL A 121 27.01 -8.19 0.08
CA VAL A 121 25.79 -7.67 0.69
C VAL A 121 25.90 -7.76 2.21
N GLY A 122 25.81 -6.63 2.88
CA GLY A 122 25.86 -6.54 4.36
C GLY A 122 24.48 -6.45 5.02
N LEU A 123 23.44 -6.04 4.25
CA LEU A 123 22.09 -5.89 4.78
C LEU A 123 21.06 -6.44 3.78
N ILE A 124 20.13 -7.23 4.31
CA ILE A 124 18.91 -7.63 3.61
C ILE A 124 17.71 -7.13 4.39
N VAL A 125 16.93 -6.26 3.78
CA VAL A 125 15.66 -5.80 4.31
C VAL A 125 14.54 -6.65 3.72
N LEU A 126 13.76 -7.29 4.58
CA LEU A 126 12.58 -8.08 4.23
C LEU A 126 11.34 -7.26 4.57
N ASP A 127 10.73 -6.64 3.59
CA ASP A 127 9.51 -5.86 3.80
C ASP A 127 8.26 -6.75 3.73
N GLU A 128 7.20 -6.28 4.37
CA GLU A 128 5.93 -7.01 4.49
C GLU A 128 6.10 -8.44 5.03
N GLY A 129 6.89 -8.59 6.09
CA GLY A 129 7.23 -9.88 6.70
C GLY A 129 6.01 -10.72 7.14
N HIS A 130 4.82 -10.13 7.27
CA HIS A 130 3.58 -10.87 7.49
C HIS A 130 3.14 -11.72 6.28
N MET A 131 3.77 -11.54 5.13
CA MET A 131 3.57 -12.40 3.96
C MET A 131 4.40 -13.70 4.00
N LEU A 132 4.97 -14.05 5.13
CA LEU A 132 5.46 -15.40 5.44
C LEU A 132 4.27 -16.24 5.93
N GLY A 133 3.93 -17.34 5.23
CA GLY A 133 2.73 -18.10 5.56
C GLY A 133 2.42 -19.26 4.60
N PRO A 134 1.21 -19.84 4.65
CA PRO A 134 0.90 -21.13 4.01
C PRO A 134 0.49 -21.04 2.53
N SER A 135 0.25 -19.85 1.96
CA SER A 135 -0.08 -19.74 0.53
C SER A 135 1.13 -20.00 -0.35
N GLU A 136 0.94 -20.42 -1.60
CA GLU A 136 2.04 -20.74 -2.53
C GLU A 136 3.09 -19.63 -2.63
N ARG A 137 2.66 -18.38 -2.66
CA ARG A 137 3.56 -17.23 -2.74
C ARG A 137 4.30 -16.98 -1.44
N GLU A 138 3.62 -17.14 -0.33
CA GLU A 138 4.17 -16.99 1.02
C GLU A 138 5.21 -18.08 1.31
N VAL A 139 4.93 -19.33 0.94
CA VAL A 139 5.89 -20.44 1.02
C VAL A 139 7.14 -20.17 0.17
N ARG A 140 6.99 -19.57 -1.01
CA ARG A 140 8.16 -19.19 -1.84
C ARG A 140 9.00 -18.10 -1.18
N TYR A 141 8.34 -17.14 -0.52
CA TYR A 141 9.05 -16.10 0.23
C TYR A 141 9.79 -16.70 1.42
N GLU A 142 9.15 -17.57 2.19
CA GLU A 142 9.76 -18.29 3.29
C GLU A 142 10.95 -19.14 2.82
N ALA A 143 10.83 -19.86 1.71
CA ALA A 143 11.92 -20.65 1.13
C ALA A 143 13.12 -19.80 0.72
N LEU A 144 12.91 -18.57 0.20
CA LEU A 144 13.99 -17.61 -0.03
C LEU A 144 14.68 -17.23 1.27
N VAL A 145 13.93 -16.83 2.29
CA VAL A 145 14.49 -16.45 3.60
C VAL A 145 15.28 -17.61 4.19
N GLN A 146 14.73 -18.83 4.17
CA GLN A 146 15.40 -20.02 4.66
C GLN A 146 16.72 -20.31 3.90
N ARG A 147 16.75 -20.06 2.59
CA ARG A 147 17.97 -20.17 1.78
C ARG A 147 19.03 -19.16 2.23
N LEU A 148 18.64 -17.94 2.52
CA LEU A 148 19.54 -16.89 3.01
C LEU A 148 20.11 -17.22 4.39
N LEU A 149 19.26 -17.71 5.31
CA LEU A 149 19.65 -18.08 6.67
C LEU A 149 20.58 -19.29 6.74
N ARG A 150 20.46 -20.24 5.80
CA ARG A 150 21.26 -21.48 5.78
C ARG A 150 22.57 -21.39 4.99
N ARG A 151 22.90 -20.23 4.46
CA ARG A 151 24.20 -20.05 3.82
C ARG A 151 25.33 -20.10 4.83
N SER A 152 26.49 -20.64 4.43
CA SER A 152 27.68 -20.65 5.28
C SER A 152 28.19 -19.27 5.68
N ASP A 153 27.88 -18.24 4.86
CA ASP A 153 28.22 -16.85 5.07
C ASP A 153 27.04 -16.02 5.62
N ALA A 154 25.96 -16.64 6.09
CA ALA A 154 24.77 -15.94 6.60
C ALA A 154 25.10 -14.95 7.75
N GLY A 155 26.09 -15.29 8.60
CA GLY A 155 26.51 -14.43 9.70
C GLY A 155 27.19 -13.13 9.26
N SER A 156 27.64 -13.00 8.02
CA SER A 156 28.21 -11.75 7.50
C SER A 156 27.16 -10.72 7.07
N ARG A 157 25.89 -11.08 7.10
CA ARG A 157 24.77 -10.23 6.66
C ARG A 157 23.79 -10.04 7.79
N ARG A 158 23.33 -8.82 7.94
CA ARG A 158 22.22 -8.49 8.82
C ARG A 158 20.89 -8.65 8.08
N ILE A 159 19.89 -9.23 8.74
CA ILE A 159 18.52 -9.30 8.25
C ILE A 159 17.63 -8.37 9.07
N VAL A 160 16.88 -7.51 8.40
CA VAL A 160 15.90 -6.62 9.02
C VAL A 160 14.53 -6.91 8.41
N CYS A 161 13.63 -7.46 9.20
CA CYS A 161 12.28 -7.81 8.80
C CYS A 161 11.27 -6.76 9.27
N LEU A 162 10.55 -6.17 8.35
CA LEU A 162 9.56 -5.12 8.60
C LEU A 162 8.16 -5.64 8.38
N SER A 163 7.22 -5.33 9.27
CA SER A 163 5.81 -5.62 9.04
C SER A 163 4.87 -4.66 9.76
N ALA A 164 3.67 -4.49 9.21
CA ALA A 164 2.57 -3.74 9.82
C ALA A 164 1.55 -4.63 10.54
N LEU A 165 1.56 -5.94 10.31
CA LEU A 165 0.50 -6.88 10.67
C LEU A 165 1.00 -8.06 11.51
N PHE A 166 2.11 -7.89 12.21
CA PHE A 166 2.55 -8.93 13.13
C PHE A 166 1.69 -8.99 14.40
N PRO A 167 1.50 -10.18 14.97
CA PRO A 167 0.87 -10.36 16.25
C PRO A 167 1.72 -9.73 17.39
N PRO A 168 1.20 -9.70 18.62
CA PRO A 168 1.98 -9.27 19.79
C PRO A 168 3.30 -10.04 19.96
N PRO A 169 4.30 -9.48 20.67
CA PRO A 169 5.64 -10.07 20.77
C PRO A 169 5.67 -11.50 21.28
N GLU A 170 4.73 -11.88 22.15
CA GLU A 170 4.61 -13.21 22.73
C GLU A 170 4.32 -14.29 21.69
N GLU A 171 3.63 -13.90 20.60
CA GLU A 171 3.28 -14.78 19.49
C GLU A 171 4.34 -14.77 18.37
N MET A 172 5.32 -13.87 18.47
CA MET A 172 6.39 -13.71 17.45
C MET A 172 7.72 -14.37 17.85
N SER A 173 7.80 -15.00 19.01
CA SER A 173 9.06 -15.56 19.52
C SER A 173 9.73 -16.51 18.55
N ASP A 174 8.95 -17.39 17.91
CA ASP A 174 9.45 -18.38 16.97
C ASP A 174 9.95 -17.75 15.68
N LEU A 175 9.22 -16.75 15.15
CA LEU A 175 9.65 -15.98 13.98
C LEU A 175 10.97 -15.22 14.26
N VAL A 176 11.06 -14.59 15.43
CA VAL A 176 12.26 -13.85 15.83
C VAL A 176 13.46 -14.80 15.96
N SER A 177 13.28 -15.93 16.66
CA SER A 177 14.32 -16.94 16.82
C SER A 177 14.76 -17.49 15.48
N TRP A 178 13.82 -17.87 14.62
CA TRP A 178 14.11 -18.38 13.27
C TRP A 178 14.91 -17.40 12.41
N LEU A 179 14.52 -16.12 12.36
CA LEU A 179 15.25 -15.08 11.63
C LEU A 179 16.64 -14.82 12.21
N ARG A 180 16.83 -15.06 13.50
CA ARG A 180 18.13 -14.95 14.21
C ARG A 180 18.93 -16.24 14.22
N ARG A 181 18.57 -17.21 13.37
CA ARG A 181 19.28 -18.51 13.25
C ARG A 181 19.28 -19.30 14.57
N ASP A 182 18.10 -19.42 15.15
CA ASP A 182 17.80 -20.07 16.43
C ASP A 182 18.38 -19.37 17.68
N GLU A 183 18.92 -18.17 17.51
CA GLU A 183 19.32 -17.33 18.64
C GLU A 183 18.14 -16.58 19.24
N PRO A 184 18.05 -16.51 20.58
CA PRO A 184 16.96 -15.79 21.24
C PRO A 184 17.03 -14.29 20.95
N GLY A 185 15.87 -13.64 20.95
CA GLY A 185 15.77 -12.21 20.72
C GLY A 185 14.36 -11.67 20.92
N THR A 186 14.21 -10.38 20.73
CA THR A 186 12.92 -9.69 20.85
C THR A 186 12.65 -8.87 19.59
N ALA A 187 11.38 -8.82 19.18
CA ALA A 187 10.94 -7.88 18.15
C ALA A 187 10.78 -6.46 18.76
N VAL A 188 10.99 -5.44 17.94
CA VAL A 188 10.50 -4.10 18.26
C VAL A 188 9.04 -4.04 17.86
N TYR A 189 8.17 -3.81 18.82
CA TYR A 189 6.72 -3.80 18.61
C TYR A 189 6.09 -2.52 19.15
N SER A 190 5.21 -1.90 18.38
CA SER A 190 4.39 -0.80 18.85
C SER A 190 3.03 -0.77 18.13
N THR A 191 2.01 -0.43 18.86
CA THR A 191 0.65 -0.15 18.32
C THR A 191 0.44 1.34 18.07
N TRP A 192 1.42 2.17 18.37
CA TRP A 192 1.31 3.63 18.20
C TRP A 192 1.10 4.01 16.73
N ARG A 193 0.20 4.94 16.50
CA ARG A 193 -0.11 5.50 15.18
C ARG A 193 -0.09 7.02 15.21
N PRO A 194 0.42 7.68 14.16
CA PRO A 194 0.41 9.14 14.08
C PRO A 194 -1.01 9.71 13.93
N THR A 195 -1.95 8.89 13.48
CA THR A 195 -3.34 9.29 13.23
C THR A 195 -4.31 8.46 14.06
N ARG A 196 -5.36 9.10 14.56
CA ARG A 196 -6.44 8.39 15.25
C ARG A 196 -7.32 7.68 14.23
N GLN A 197 -7.48 6.38 14.37
CA GLN A 197 -8.44 5.59 13.60
C GLN A 197 -9.77 5.51 14.37
N ARG A 198 -10.87 5.67 13.64
CA ARG A 198 -12.22 5.45 14.16
C ARG A 198 -12.93 4.46 13.26
N PHE A 199 -13.56 3.47 13.85
CA PHE A 199 -14.36 2.50 13.13
C PHE A 199 -15.84 2.87 13.27
N GLY A 200 -16.56 2.82 12.17
CA GLY A 200 -17.98 3.08 12.17
C GLY A 200 -18.75 2.09 11.31
N VAL A 201 -20.02 1.93 11.62
CA VAL A 201 -20.96 1.11 10.84
C VAL A 201 -22.15 1.96 10.44
N ILE A 202 -22.47 1.95 9.16
CA ILE A 202 -23.66 2.64 8.64
C ILE A 202 -24.78 1.61 8.51
N ARG A 203 -25.90 1.89 9.16
CA ARG A 203 -27.08 1.02 9.19
C ARG A 203 -28.35 1.76 8.85
N TRP A 204 -29.23 1.13 8.08
CA TRP A 204 -30.58 1.65 7.87
C TRP A 204 -31.38 1.61 9.16
N VAL A 205 -32.04 2.73 9.44
CA VAL A 205 -32.99 2.88 10.53
C VAL A 205 -34.22 3.61 9.98
N ARG A 206 -35.22 2.84 9.55
CA ARG A 206 -36.44 3.35 8.90
C ARG A 206 -36.14 4.09 7.58
N ASP A 207 -36.34 5.41 7.55
CA ASP A 207 -36.24 6.30 6.37
C ASP A 207 -34.85 6.97 6.21
N ALA A 208 -33.91 6.64 7.08
CA ALA A 208 -32.56 7.20 7.05
C ALA A 208 -31.52 6.16 7.48
N ALA A 209 -30.25 6.42 7.19
CA ALA A 209 -29.16 5.63 7.71
C ALA A 209 -28.46 6.34 8.86
N ARG A 210 -28.09 5.58 9.88
CA ARG A 210 -27.34 6.03 11.05
C ARG A 210 -25.90 5.57 10.94
N LEU A 211 -24.96 6.45 11.29
CA LEU A 211 -23.56 6.12 11.47
C LEU A 211 -23.28 5.88 12.95
N ASP A 212 -22.98 4.65 13.33
CA ASP A 212 -22.53 4.27 14.66
C ASP A 212 -21.01 4.25 14.69
N ILE A 213 -20.38 5.08 15.51
CA ILE A 213 -18.93 5.10 15.68
C ILE A 213 -18.58 4.13 16.82
N LYS A 214 -17.86 3.06 16.51
CA LYS A 214 -17.47 2.08 17.52
C LYS A 214 -16.30 2.59 18.34
N VAL A 215 -16.50 2.67 19.65
CA VAL A 215 -15.47 2.78 20.66
C VAL A 215 -15.76 1.63 21.64
N GLU A 216 -14.92 0.68 21.74
CA GLU A 216 -14.92 -0.57 22.53
C GLU A 216 -16.27 -1.20 22.95
N THR A 217 -17.23 -0.46 23.49
CA THR A 217 -18.55 -1.01 23.92
C THR A 217 -19.74 -0.26 23.35
N GLU A 218 -19.88 1.02 23.61
CA GLU A 218 -20.90 1.89 23.01
C GLU A 218 -20.26 3.24 22.64
N GLY A 219 -20.39 3.61 21.37
CA GLY A 219 -19.80 4.84 20.86
C GLY A 219 -20.87 5.87 20.48
N PRO A 220 -20.46 7.11 20.25
CA PRO A 220 -21.36 8.13 19.73
C PRO A 220 -21.91 7.70 18.36
N PHE A 221 -23.08 8.19 18.03
CA PHE A 221 -23.69 7.93 16.74
C PHE A 221 -24.25 9.22 16.13
N VAL A 222 -24.31 9.23 14.80
CA VAL A 222 -24.94 10.32 14.04
C VAL A 222 -26.26 9.81 13.50
N LYS A 223 -27.37 10.35 14.07
CA LYS A 223 -28.71 10.09 13.54
C LYS A 223 -28.83 10.70 12.14
N ARG A 224 -29.54 10.02 11.25
CA ARG A 224 -29.83 10.54 9.91
C ARG A 224 -28.58 11.00 9.16
N PHE A 225 -27.50 10.23 9.29
CA PHE A 225 -26.23 10.49 8.61
C PHE A 225 -26.42 10.52 7.08
N VAL A 226 -27.27 9.63 6.56
CA VAL A 226 -27.76 9.66 5.19
C VAL A 226 -29.26 9.65 5.21
N GLU A 227 -29.88 10.67 4.60
CA GLU A 227 -31.32 10.76 4.43
C GLU A 227 -31.76 10.26 3.06
N THR A 228 -32.85 9.53 3.03
CA THR A 228 -33.44 9.07 1.78
C THR A 228 -34.12 10.25 1.06
N LYS A 229 -33.66 10.55 -0.14
CA LYS A 229 -34.29 11.49 -1.04
C LYS A 229 -35.43 10.79 -1.79
N VAL A 230 -36.64 11.29 -1.62
CA VAL A 230 -37.80 10.78 -2.35
C VAL A 230 -37.97 11.61 -3.63
N PRO A 231 -38.18 10.97 -4.80
CA PRO A 231 -38.43 11.72 -6.03
C PRO A 231 -39.73 12.52 -5.92
N PRO A 232 -39.85 13.65 -6.64
CA PRO A 232 -41.07 14.43 -6.69
C PRO A 232 -42.28 13.61 -7.10
N ALA A 233 -43.42 13.87 -6.50
CA ALA A 233 -44.66 13.18 -6.84
C ALA A 233 -44.94 13.27 -8.36
N GLY A 234 -45.26 12.14 -8.99
CA GLY A 234 -45.49 12.08 -10.44
C GLY A 234 -44.26 11.72 -11.29
N SER A 235 -43.07 11.67 -10.69
CA SER A 235 -41.86 11.21 -11.40
C SER A 235 -41.84 9.67 -11.49
N ARG A 236 -42.12 9.10 -12.66
CA ARG A 236 -41.99 7.65 -12.93
C ARG A 236 -40.55 7.19 -13.11
N ARG A 237 -39.54 8.08 -13.01
CA ARG A 237 -38.17 7.78 -13.47
C ARG A 237 -37.21 7.38 -12.37
N PHE A 238 -37.53 7.53 -11.09
CA PHE A 238 -36.55 7.32 -10.02
C PHE A 238 -37.18 6.63 -8.80
N ASN A 239 -36.46 5.64 -8.28
CA ASN A 239 -36.68 5.13 -6.93
C ASN A 239 -36.16 6.15 -5.89
N SER A 240 -36.53 5.97 -4.64
CA SER A 240 -35.89 6.71 -3.55
C SER A 240 -34.37 6.45 -3.59
N PHE A 241 -33.59 7.48 -3.26
CA PHE A 241 -32.12 7.37 -3.20
C PHE A 241 -31.63 7.71 -1.80
N PRO A 242 -30.73 6.87 -1.22
CA PRO A 242 -30.32 5.55 -1.66
C PRO A 242 -31.38 4.49 -1.38
N HIS A 243 -31.48 3.45 -2.21
CA HIS A 243 -32.42 2.34 -2.02
C HIS A 243 -31.74 0.99 -1.82
N ASP A 244 -30.48 0.85 -2.16
CA ASP A 244 -29.70 -0.37 -1.97
C ASP A 244 -28.35 -0.08 -1.28
N LYS A 245 -27.58 -1.16 -1.02
CA LYS A 245 -26.28 -1.08 -0.35
C LYS A 245 -25.26 -0.25 -1.15
N ASP A 246 -25.24 -0.39 -2.47
CA ASP A 246 -24.27 0.31 -3.32
C ASP A 246 -24.55 1.83 -3.29
N GLU A 247 -25.82 2.22 -3.45
CA GLU A 247 -26.23 3.60 -3.36
C GLU A 247 -26.06 4.19 -1.94
N LEU A 248 -26.27 3.39 -0.89
CA LEU A 248 -25.99 3.82 0.49
C LEU A 248 -24.50 4.10 0.69
N THR A 249 -23.63 3.21 0.19
CA THR A 249 -22.18 3.40 0.25
C THR A 249 -21.77 4.70 -0.43
N LEU A 250 -22.33 4.98 -1.61
CA LEU A 250 -22.06 6.21 -2.35
C LEU A 250 -22.60 7.45 -1.62
N ALA A 251 -23.82 7.40 -1.14
CA ALA A 251 -24.42 8.52 -0.40
C ALA A 251 -23.61 8.84 0.86
N ALA A 252 -23.13 7.84 1.58
CA ALA A 252 -22.25 8.01 2.73
C ALA A 252 -20.89 8.61 2.35
N ALA A 253 -20.28 8.14 1.25
CA ALA A 253 -19.04 8.70 0.75
C ALA A 253 -19.18 10.19 0.40
N TRP A 254 -20.28 10.59 -0.23
CA TRP A 254 -20.57 12.00 -0.52
C TRP A 254 -20.71 12.85 0.74
N GLN A 255 -21.31 12.31 1.81
CA GLN A 255 -21.37 13.05 3.10
C GLN A 255 -19.98 13.36 3.64
N PHE A 256 -19.03 12.46 3.52
CA PHE A 256 -17.66 12.71 3.95
C PHE A 256 -16.92 13.67 3.00
N VAL A 257 -17.12 13.54 1.70
CA VAL A 257 -16.52 14.47 0.72
C VAL A 257 -17.05 15.88 0.90
N ASP A 258 -18.33 16.04 1.16
CA ASP A 258 -18.97 17.36 1.46
C ASP A 258 -18.39 17.98 2.74
N GLN A 259 -17.88 17.17 3.67
CA GLN A 259 -17.15 17.61 4.87
C GLN A 259 -15.66 17.88 4.61
N GLY A 260 -15.22 17.86 3.35
CA GLY A 260 -13.82 18.10 2.96
C GLY A 260 -12.87 16.92 3.20
N LYS A 261 -13.40 15.71 3.36
CA LYS A 261 -12.58 14.49 3.53
C LYS A 261 -12.28 13.84 2.20
N ASP A 262 -11.08 13.26 2.10
CA ASP A 262 -10.73 12.38 1.00
C ASP A 262 -11.17 10.96 1.34
N VAL A 263 -11.90 10.34 0.43
CA VAL A 263 -12.62 9.08 0.68
C VAL A 263 -12.09 7.96 -0.21
N LEU A 264 -11.82 6.80 0.39
CA LEU A 264 -11.49 5.59 -0.31
C LEU A 264 -12.60 4.54 -0.11
N ILE A 265 -13.27 4.15 -1.18
CA ILE A 265 -14.18 2.99 -1.17
C ILE A 265 -13.38 1.75 -1.58
N TYR A 266 -13.18 0.85 -0.64
CA TYR A 266 -12.50 -0.41 -0.88
C TYR A 266 -13.47 -1.50 -1.32
N CYS A 267 -13.18 -2.12 -2.46
CA CYS A 267 -13.94 -3.24 -3.02
C CYS A 267 -13.07 -4.49 -3.07
N THR A 268 -13.53 -5.60 -2.52
CA THR A 268 -12.79 -6.88 -2.55
C THR A 268 -12.60 -7.43 -3.96
N MET A 269 -13.46 -7.06 -4.92
CA MET A 269 -13.41 -7.52 -6.30
C MET A 269 -13.39 -6.35 -7.29
N ARG A 270 -12.59 -6.46 -8.37
CA ARG A 270 -12.55 -5.47 -9.46
C ARG A 270 -13.93 -5.18 -10.08
N ARG A 271 -14.75 -6.24 -10.26
CA ARG A 271 -16.11 -6.08 -10.84
C ARG A 271 -16.97 -5.11 -10.02
N SER A 272 -16.76 -5.08 -8.69
CA SER A 272 -17.46 -4.16 -7.80
C SER A 272 -16.99 -2.72 -8.00
N VAL A 273 -15.70 -2.49 -8.30
CA VAL A 273 -15.17 -1.16 -8.63
C VAL A 273 -15.87 -0.58 -9.86
N GLU A 274 -15.87 -1.33 -10.96
CA GLU A 274 -16.53 -0.88 -12.20
C GLU A 274 -18.05 -0.75 -12.03
N LYS A 275 -18.70 -1.67 -11.29
CA LYS A 275 -20.13 -1.60 -10.99
C LYS A 275 -20.47 -0.30 -10.27
N LEU A 276 -19.75 0.03 -9.20
CA LEU A 276 -19.94 1.27 -8.47
C LEU A 276 -19.68 2.50 -9.34
N GLY A 277 -18.67 2.47 -10.20
CA GLY A 277 -18.45 3.54 -11.17
C GLY A 277 -19.65 3.79 -12.07
N ARG A 278 -20.27 2.73 -12.60
CA ARG A 278 -21.50 2.85 -13.43
C ARG A 278 -22.69 3.38 -12.61
N VAL A 279 -22.83 2.95 -11.36
CA VAL A 279 -23.88 3.44 -10.45
C VAL A 279 -23.68 4.94 -10.18
N ILE A 280 -22.45 5.38 -9.92
CA ILE A 280 -22.12 6.81 -9.73
C ILE A 280 -22.53 7.63 -10.95
N LEU A 281 -22.12 7.21 -12.15
CA LEU A 281 -22.42 7.92 -13.38
C LEU A 281 -23.95 8.01 -13.62
N LYS A 282 -24.68 6.96 -13.25
CA LYS A 282 -26.15 6.97 -13.27
C LYS A 282 -26.70 7.99 -12.26
N CYS A 283 -26.25 7.95 -11.01
CA CYS A 283 -26.74 8.83 -9.93
C CYS A 283 -26.43 10.30 -10.21
N ILE A 284 -25.26 10.62 -10.79
CA ILE A 284 -24.91 11.99 -11.20
C ILE A 284 -25.83 12.46 -12.34
N ARG A 285 -26.03 11.65 -13.37
CA ARG A 285 -26.92 11.96 -14.49
C ARG A 285 -28.38 12.18 -14.05
N GLN A 286 -28.79 11.51 -12.99
CA GLN A 286 -30.12 11.62 -12.41
C GLN A 286 -30.24 12.77 -11.39
N GLY A 287 -29.16 13.51 -11.11
CA GLY A 287 -29.12 14.58 -10.14
C GLY A 287 -29.18 14.15 -8.67
N MET A 288 -29.03 12.85 -8.39
CA MET A 288 -29.01 12.31 -7.02
C MET A 288 -27.69 12.62 -6.29
N LEU A 289 -26.58 12.58 -7.02
CA LEU A 289 -25.25 12.94 -6.54
C LEU A 289 -24.75 14.19 -7.30
N LYS A 290 -24.08 15.09 -6.59
CA LYS A 290 -23.45 16.26 -7.21
C LYS A 290 -22.10 15.85 -7.82
N PRO A 291 -21.71 16.37 -9.01
CA PRO A 291 -20.36 16.22 -9.51
C PRO A 291 -19.35 16.77 -8.50
N LEU A 292 -18.28 16.02 -8.25
CA LEU A 292 -17.14 16.49 -7.49
C LEU A 292 -16.23 17.23 -8.47
N ARG A 293 -16.43 18.55 -8.61
CA ARG A 293 -15.74 19.35 -9.62
C ARG A 293 -14.26 19.51 -9.26
N LEU A 294 -13.40 18.86 -10.02
CA LEU A 294 -11.95 19.10 -10.04
C LEU A 294 -11.45 18.86 -11.47
N MET A 295 -11.73 19.78 -12.39
CA MET A 295 -11.12 19.73 -13.71
C MET A 295 -9.87 20.61 -13.71
N ASN A 296 -8.70 20.00 -13.66
CA ASN A 296 -7.40 20.62 -13.93
C ASN A 296 -6.74 19.94 -15.15
N GLN A 297 -5.61 20.46 -15.60
CA GLN A 297 -4.90 19.93 -16.75
C GLN A 297 -4.45 18.49 -16.53
N ASP A 298 -3.96 18.16 -15.33
CA ASP A 298 -3.50 16.81 -14.98
C ASP A 298 -4.62 15.76 -15.16
N ILE A 299 -5.85 16.08 -14.74
CA ILE A 299 -7.01 15.19 -14.94
C ILE A 299 -7.33 15.03 -16.44
N GLN A 300 -7.23 16.09 -17.23
CA GLN A 300 -7.46 16.02 -18.67
C GLN A 300 -6.44 15.12 -19.37
N ASP A 301 -5.17 15.21 -18.98
CA ASP A 301 -4.09 14.39 -19.52
C ASP A 301 -4.29 12.91 -19.20
N VAL A 302 -4.65 12.59 -17.94
CA VAL A 302 -4.96 11.21 -17.53
C VAL A 302 -6.21 10.68 -18.27
N MET A 303 -7.22 11.53 -18.46
CA MET A 303 -8.42 11.14 -19.24
C MET A 303 -8.10 10.89 -20.70
N ALA A 304 -7.24 11.69 -21.32
CA ALA A 304 -6.81 11.49 -22.70
C ALA A 304 -6.05 10.16 -22.86
N ALA A 305 -5.09 9.90 -21.97
CA ALA A 305 -4.40 8.61 -21.92
C ALA A 305 -5.37 7.44 -21.68
N GLY A 306 -6.33 7.59 -20.76
CA GLY A 306 -7.35 6.59 -20.51
C GLY A 306 -8.25 6.33 -21.70
N ALA A 307 -8.64 7.37 -22.44
CA ALA A 307 -9.50 7.26 -23.62
C ALA A 307 -8.78 6.51 -24.77
N GLU A 308 -7.49 6.67 -24.90
CA GLU A 308 -6.68 5.96 -25.89
C GLU A 308 -6.67 4.44 -25.64
N TRP A 309 -6.50 4.02 -24.39
CA TRP A 309 -6.33 2.61 -24.02
C TRP A 309 -7.64 1.87 -23.71
N LEU A 310 -8.63 2.57 -23.18
CA LEU A 310 -9.89 1.99 -22.68
C LEU A 310 -11.10 2.40 -23.51
N GLY A 311 -10.95 3.42 -24.32
CA GLY A 311 -12.06 4.11 -24.98
C GLY A 311 -12.69 5.21 -24.10
N PRO A 312 -13.25 6.26 -24.74
CA PRO A 312 -13.78 7.43 -24.04
C PRO A 312 -15.00 7.13 -23.15
N ASP A 313 -15.74 6.05 -23.44
CA ASP A 313 -16.96 5.68 -22.70
C ASP A 313 -16.69 4.74 -21.52
N HIS A 314 -15.44 4.34 -21.30
CA HIS A 314 -15.11 3.44 -20.21
C HIS A 314 -15.39 4.10 -18.84
N PRO A 315 -15.99 3.37 -17.86
CA PRO A 315 -16.35 3.95 -16.56
C PRO A 315 -15.20 4.65 -15.85
N ALA A 316 -13.97 4.12 -15.93
CA ALA A 316 -12.80 4.74 -15.30
C ALA A 316 -12.49 6.13 -15.90
N VAL A 317 -12.63 6.31 -17.22
CA VAL A 317 -12.43 7.58 -17.89
C VAL A 317 -13.58 8.55 -17.59
N GLN A 318 -14.83 8.05 -17.68
CA GLN A 318 -16.00 8.88 -17.43
C GLN A 318 -16.09 9.39 -15.97
N CYS A 319 -15.70 8.58 -14.99
CA CYS A 319 -15.70 8.99 -13.59
C CYS A 319 -14.68 10.11 -13.30
N LEU A 320 -13.54 10.13 -13.99
CA LEU A 320 -12.54 11.19 -13.85
C LEU A 320 -13.10 12.58 -14.21
N LYS A 321 -14.04 12.69 -15.14
CA LYS A 321 -14.76 13.96 -15.46
C LYS A 321 -15.41 14.59 -14.24
N TYR A 322 -15.73 13.78 -13.24
CA TYR A 322 -16.41 14.19 -12.02
C TYR A 322 -15.48 14.17 -10.80
N GLY A 323 -14.15 14.03 -11.00
CA GLY A 323 -13.18 13.99 -9.91
C GLY A 323 -13.18 12.69 -9.11
N ILE A 324 -13.51 11.57 -9.76
CA ILE A 324 -13.62 10.25 -9.13
C ILE A 324 -12.67 9.29 -9.84
N ALA A 325 -11.80 8.63 -9.08
CA ALA A 325 -10.88 7.61 -9.60
C ALA A 325 -11.43 6.20 -9.40
N LEU A 326 -11.31 5.37 -10.43
CA LEU A 326 -11.50 3.92 -10.34
C LEU A 326 -10.16 3.24 -10.52
N HIS A 327 -9.74 2.39 -9.57
CA HIS A 327 -8.45 1.71 -9.60
C HIS A 327 -8.58 0.20 -9.37
N HIS A 328 -8.07 -0.60 -10.31
CA HIS A 328 -7.91 -2.04 -10.16
C HIS A 328 -6.84 -2.59 -11.12
N GLY A 329 -6.22 -3.70 -10.78
CA GLY A 329 -5.05 -4.25 -11.48
C GLY A 329 -5.25 -4.74 -12.92
N HIS A 330 -6.47 -4.67 -13.48
CA HIS A 330 -6.74 -4.98 -14.88
C HIS A 330 -6.85 -3.73 -15.79
N LEU A 331 -6.71 -2.55 -15.22
CA LEU A 331 -6.56 -1.35 -16.03
C LEU A 331 -5.18 -1.36 -16.72
N PRO A 332 -5.05 -0.80 -17.94
CA PRO A 332 -3.77 -0.70 -18.61
C PRO A 332 -2.72 -0.01 -17.76
N ARG A 333 -1.50 -0.55 -17.77
CA ARG A 333 -0.42 -0.08 -16.88
C ARG A 333 -0.08 1.40 -17.10
N GLN A 334 -0.09 1.84 -18.35
CA GLN A 334 0.16 3.24 -18.71
C GLN A 334 -0.87 4.17 -18.07
N PHE A 335 -2.15 3.81 -18.18
CA PHE A 335 -3.23 4.56 -17.53
C PHE A 335 -3.11 4.53 -16.00
N LEU A 336 -2.80 3.36 -15.41
CA LEU A 336 -2.60 3.23 -13.96
C LEU A 336 -1.45 4.12 -13.46
N ASN A 337 -0.32 4.16 -14.15
CA ASN A 337 0.81 5.00 -13.77
C ASN A 337 0.44 6.48 -13.70
N GLU A 338 -0.28 6.99 -14.70
CA GLU A 338 -0.71 8.39 -14.71
C GLU A 338 -1.80 8.66 -13.66
N LEU A 339 -2.75 7.73 -13.49
CA LEU A 339 -3.77 7.81 -12.44
C LEU A 339 -3.13 7.82 -11.04
N GLU A 340 -2.14 6.99 -10.80
CA GLU A 340 -1.43 6.92 -9.53
C GLU A 340 -0.63 8.19 -9.22
N LYS A 341 -0.01 8.82 -10.22
CA LYS A 341 0.61 10.15 -10.05
C LYS A 341 -0.42 11.19 -9.61
N LEU A 342 -1.60 11.19 -10.24
CA LEU A 342 -2.70 12.08 -9.91
C LEU A 342 -3.20 11.85 -8.48
N LEU A 343 -3.34 10.60 -8.07
CA LEU A 343 -3.76 10.23 -6.72
C LEU A 343 -2.74 10.67 -5.66
N ARG A 344 -1.43 10.58 -5.93
CA ARG A 344 -0.36 11.05 -5.03
C ARG A 344 -0.37 12.56 -4.84
N LYS A 345 -0.76 13.34 -5.86
CA LYS A 345 -0.92 14.80 -5.75
C LYS A 345 -2.09 15.21 -4.84
N GLY A 346 -3.01 14.30 -4.53
CA GLY A 346 -4.20 14.59 -3.71
C GLY A 346 -5.30 15.35 -4.44
N ASP A 347 -5.30 15.34 -5.76
CA ASP A 347 -6.29 16.07 -6.58
C ASP A 347 -7.65 15.35 -6.66
N ILE A 348 -7.73 14.11 -6.22
CA ILE A 348 -8.94 13.28 -6.27
C ILE A 348 -9.52 13.08 -4.88
N ARG A 349 -10.76 13.51 -4.69
CA ARG A 349 -11.49 13.41 -3.42
C ARG A 349 -12.12 12.06 -3.15
N LEU A 350 -12.47 11.31 -4.19
CA LEU A 350 -13.11 10.00 -4.09
C LEU A 350 -12.41 8.99 -4.97
N THR A 351 -11.87 7.95 -4.34
CA THR A 351 -11.25 6.83 -5.03
C THR A 351 -12.01 5.55 -4.73
N ILE A 352 -12.32 4.75 -5.75
CA ILE A 352 -12.87 3.40 -5.60
C ILE A 352 -11.84 2.41 -6.08
N ALA A 353 -11.40 1.53 -5.20
CA ALA A 353 -10.27 0.65 -5.48
C ALA A 353 -10.48 -0.80 -5.06
N SER A 354 -9.78 -1.68 -5.77
CA SER A 354 -9.58 -3.08 -5.37
C SER A 354 -8.29 -3.25 -4.55
N PRO A 355 -8.03 -4.44 -3.95
CA PRO A 355 -6.84 -4.69 -3.13
C PRO A 355 -5.50 -4.26 -3.74
N THR A 356 -5.39 -4.26 -5.05
CA THR A 356 -4.16 -3.87 -5.76
C THR A 356 -3.71 -2.43 -5.48
N LEU A 357 -4.64 -1.52 -5.18
CA LEU A 357 -4.28 -0.16 -4.78
C LEU A 357 -3.78 -0.11 -3.32
N ALA A 358 -4.46 -0.82 -2.43
CA ALA A 358 -4.10 -0.85 -1.00
C ALA A 358 -2.70 -1.42 -0.76
N GLN A 359 -2.19 -2.19 -1.71
CA GLN A 359 -0.90 -2.86 -1.66
C GLN A 359 0.26 -2.04 -2.26
N GLY A 360 0.03 -0.85 -2.81
CA GLY A 360 1.07 -0.14 -3.55
C GLY A 360 1.04 1.37 -3.52
N LEU A 361 0.04 2.00 -2.92
CA LEU A 361 -0.07 3.44 -2.89
C LEU A 361 -0.31 3.98 -1.48
N ASN A 362 0.54 4.90 -1.06
CA ASN A 362 0.28 5.69 0.14
C ASN A 362 -0.72 6.81 -0.23
N LEU A 363 -2.01 6.49 -0.13
CA LEU A 363 -3.08 7.47 -0.36
C LEU A 363 -3.34 8.28 0.90
N SER A 364 -3.54 9.57 0.74
CA SER A 364 -3.97 10.48 1.82
C SER A 364 -5.46 10.39 2.13
N ALA A 365 -6.09 9.22 1.97
CA ALA A 365 -7.50 9.06 2.30
C ALA A 365 -7.75 9.22 3.81
N SER A 366 -8.76 10.02 4.14
CA SER A 366 -9.17 10.29 5.52
C SER A 366 -10.29 9.35 5.99
N VAL A 367 -11.04 8.76 5.06
CA VAL A 367 -12.17 7.84 5.29
C VAL A 367 -12.13 6.69 4.29
#